data_3a96cca8094cf283fb2e9e996bf0a74d
#
_entry.id   3a96cca8094cf283fb2e9e996bf0a74d
#
_cell.length_a   1.000
_cell.length_b   1.000
_cell.length_c   1.000
_cell.angle_alpha   90.00
_cell.angle_beta   90.00
_cell.angle_gamma   90.00
#
_symmetry.space_group_name_H-M   'P 1'
#
loop_
_entity.id
_entity.type
_entity.pdbx_description
1 polymer ?
#
loop_
_entity_poly.entity_id
_entity_poly.type
_entity_poly.pdbx_seq_one_letter_code
_entity_poly.pdbx_strand_id
1 'polypeptide(L)'
;NLADAMTELQGMGYLVLGLDGEADATIEAAIEGKRDRPVALVLGAEGPGLRDKTKETCDLLVKIDAAAGFGSLNVSNAAAVALYAVKP
;
A
#
# COMPACT_ATOMS: atom_id res chain seq x y z
N ASN A 1 11.68 -0.51 -14.72
CA ASN A 1 11.70 -1.10 -13.40
C ASN A 1 10.44 -0.70 -12.62
N LEU A 2 10.30 -1.21 -11.41
CA LEU A 2 9.10 -0.98 -10.61
C LEU A 2 8.91 0.51 -10.29
N ALA A 3 9.96 1.20 -9.89
CA ALA A 3 9.86 2.62 -9.55
C ALA A 3 9.42 3.46 -10.75
N ASP A 4 9.90 3.13 -11.93
CA ASP A 4 9.50 3.83 -13.15
C ASP A 4 8.02 3.59 -13.46
N ALA A 5 7.56 2.35 -13.30
CA ALA A 5 6.14 2.03 -13.51
C ALA A 5 5.26 2.77 -12.51
N MET A 6 5.69 2.87 -11.25
CA MET A 6 4.96 3.61 -10.22
C MET A 6 4.85 5.09 -10.58
N THR A 7 5.96 5.68 -11.01
CA THR A 7 5.98 7.09 -11.42
C THR A 7 5.03 7.33 -12.59
N GLU A 8 4.99 6.41 -13.53
CA GLU A 8 4.08 6.49 -14.67
C GLU A 8 2.62 6.45 -14.22
N LEU A 9 2.29 5.55 -13.29
CA LEU A 9 0.94 5.47 -12.74
C LEU A 9 0.56 6.77 -12.01
N GLN A 10 1.48 7.34 -11.27
CA GLN A 10 1.26 8.62 -10.60
C GLN A 10 0.94 9.73 -11.60
N GLY A 11 1.65 9.74 -12.73
CA GLY A 11 1.39 10.69 -13.81
C GLY A 11 0.01 10.52 -14.43
N MET A 12 -0.57 9.33 -14.30
CA MET A 12 -1.92 9.03 -14.79
C MET A 12 -3.01 9.31 -13.75
N GLY A 13 -2.64 9.80 -12.58
CA GLY A 13 -3.61 10.14 -11.54
C GLY A 13 -3.81 9.07 -10.47
N TYR A 14 -3.05 7.98 -10.51
CA TYR A 14 -3.13 6.94 -9.50
C TYR A 14 -2.52 7.39 -8.18
N LEU A 15 -3.17 7.00 -7.09
CA LEU A 15 -2.59 7.10 -5.76
C LEU A 15 -1.85 5.80 -5.49
N VAL A 16 -0.53 5.88 -5.30
CA VAL A 16 0.31 4.70 -5.11
C VAL A 16 0.58 4.50 -3.63
N LEU A 17 0.07 3.40 -3.09
CA LEU A 17 0.19 3.06 -1.69
C LEU A 17 1.11 1.85 -1.53
N GLY A 18 2.14 1.98 -0.69
CA GLY A 18 3.00 0.85 -0.35
C GLY A 18 2.54 0.23 0.96
N LEU A 19 2.38 -1.09 0.98
CA LEU A 19 2.01 -1.79 2.20
C LEU A 19 3.26 -2.08 3.02
N ASP A 20 3.32 -1.50 4.21
CA ASP A 20 4.45 -1.61 5.12
C ASP A 20 3.92 -1.74 6.54
N GLY A 21 4.21 -2.86 7.18
CA GLY A 21 3.71 -3.13 8.54
C GLY A 21 4.21 -2.13 9.59
N GLU A 22 5.28 -1.40 9.29
CA GLU A 22 5.82 -0.39 10.19
C GLU A 22 5.33 1.03 9.88
N ALA A 23 4.44 1.18 8.91
CA ALA A 23 3.91 2.49 8.58
C ALA A 23 3.06 3.04 9.74
N ASP A 24 3.00 4.36 9.83
CA ASP A 24 2.21 5.02 10.88
C ASP A 24 0.72 5.04 10.56
N ALA A 25 0.37 5.20 9.30
CA ALA A 25 -1.02 5.34 8.89
C ALA A 25 -1.63 4.00 8.48
N THR A 26 -2.91 3.81 8.81
CA THR A 26 -3.66 2.67 8.31
C THR A 26 -4.11 2.97 6.88
N ILE A 27 -4.40 1.91 6.13
CA ILE A 27 -4.88 2.08 4.76
C ILE A 27 -6.22 2.83 4.73
N GLU A 28 -7.11 2.57 5.68
CA GLU A 28 -8.39 3.24 5.76
C GLU A 28 -8.23 4.75 5.97
N ALA A 29 -7.34 5.14 6.87
CA ALA A 29 -7.08 6.55 7.14
C ALA A 29 -6.45 7.23 5.92
N ALA A 30 -5.56 6.52 5.24
CA ALA A 30 -4.84 7.09 4.10
C ALA A 30 -5.74 7.39 2.91
N ILE A 31 -6.79 6.59 2.71
CA ILE A 31 -7.70 6.75 1.57
C ILE A 31 -8.91 7.62 1.89
N GLU A 32 -9.08 8.03 3.12
CA GLU A 32 -10.21 8.87 3.51
C GLU A 32 -10.18 10.18 2.71
N GLY A 33 -11.28 10.49 2.03
CA GLY A 33 -11.37 11.67 1.19
C GLY A 33 -10.70 11.55 -0.17
N LYS A 34 -10.13 10.38 -0.50
CA LYS A 34 -9.39 10.15 -1.75
C LYS A 34 -9.97 9.01 -2.58
N ARG A 35 -11.20 8.61 -2.32
CA ARG A 35 -11.80 7.45 -3.00
C ARG A 35 -12.19 7.73 -4.46
N ASP A 36 -12.09 8.97 -4.89
CA ASP A 36 -12.32 9.36 -6.28
C ASP A 36 -11.13 9.07 -7.20
N ARG A 37 -9.99 8.69 -6.62
CA ARG A 37 -8.78 8.39 -7.38
C ARG A 37 -8.58 6.88 -7.48
N PRO A 38 -8.09 6.39 -8.63
CA PRO A 38 -7.68 4.99 -8.70
C PRO A 38 -6.47 4.76 -7.81
N VAL A 39 -6.41 3.59 -7.19
CA VAL A 39 -5.36 3.23 -6.25
C VAL A 39 -4.54 2.09 -6.79
N ALA A 40 -3.22 2.23 -6.73
CA ALA A 40 -2.29 1.15 -7.02
C ALA A 40 -1.66 0.71 -5.70
N LEU A 41 -1.72 -0.57 -5.41
CA LEU A 41 -1.14 -1.14 -4.21
C LEU A 41 0.19 -1.80 -4.55
N VAL A 42 1.23 -1.47 -3.80
CA VAL A 42 2.56 -2.04 -3.96
C VAL A 42 2.86 -2.92 -2.75
N LEU A 43 3.17 -4.17 -3.02
CA LEU A 43 3.41 -5.17 -2.00
C LEU A 43 4.87 -5.59 -2.05
N GLY A 44 5.49 -5.70 -0.88
CA GLY A 44 6.86 -6.18 -0.79
C GLY A 44 6.92 -7.69 -0.72
N ALA A 45 8.11 -8.23 -0.90
CA ALA A 45 8.35 -9.65 -0.72
C ALA A 45 8.25 -10.02 0.75
N GLU A 46 7.88 -11.25 1.03
CA GLU A 46 7.88 -11.75 2.40
C GLU A 46 9.28 -11.64 2.99
N GLY A 47 9.35 -11.25 4.24
CA GLY A 47 10.59 -11.05 4.97
C GLY A 47 11.13 -9.64 4.80
N PRO A 48 11.80 -9.31 3.68
CA PRO A 48 12.40 -7.97 3.54
C PRO A 48 11.39 -6.84 3.33
N GLY A 49 10.18 -7.13 2.86
CA GLY A 49 9.20 -6.09 2.58
C GLY A 49 9.57 -5.25 1.36
N LEU A 50 9.25 -3.96 1.41
CA LEU A 50 9.52 -3.04 0.31
C LEU A 50 10.97 -2.55 0.36
N ARG A 51 11.58 -2.41 -0.81
CA ARG A 51 12.92 -1.82 -0.92
C ARG A 51 12.83 -0.31 -0.74
N ASP A 52 13.95 0.29 -0.32
CA ASP A 52 13.99 1.74 -0.04
C ASP A 52 13.54 2.58 -1.23
N LYS A 53 14.03 2.27 -2.42
CA LYS A 53 13.64 3.01 -3.62
C LYS A 53 12.14 2.95 -3.87
N THR A 54 11.54 1.79 -3.65
CA THR A 54 10.11 1.60 -3.80
C THR A 54 9.35 2.42 -2.76
N LYS A 55 9.81 2.40 -1.50
CA LYS A 55 9.18 3.20 -0.44
C LYS A 55 9.20 4.68 -0.77
N GLU A 56 10.33 5.19 -1.23
CA GLU A 56 10.48 6.60 -1.58
C GLU A 56 9.55 7.02 -2.72
N THR A 57 9.28 6.12 -3.64
CA THR A 57 8.46 6.41 -4.81
C THR A 57 6.97 6.37 -4.51
N CYS A 58 6.54 5.64 -3.47
CA CYS A 58 5.13 5.60 -3.06
C CYS A 58 4.64 6.99 -2.65
N ASP A 59 3.38 7.28 -2.91
CA ASP A 59 2.75 8.48 -2.38
C ASP A 59 2.62 8.40 -0.88
N LEU A 60 2.21 7.24 -0.37
CA LEU A 60 2.05 6.98 1.06
C LEU A 60 2.45 5.55 1.37
N LEU A 61 2.97 5.35 2.57
CA LEU A 61 3.16 4.02 3.13
C LEU A 61 2.05 3.79 4.14
N VAL A 62 1.40 2.65 4.05
CA VAL A 62 0.24 2.34 4.87
C VAL A 62 0.35 0.94 5.44
N LYS A 63 -0.31 0.71 6.55
CA LYS A 63 -0.38 -0.61 7.15
C LYS A 63 -1.83 -1.07 7.19
N ILE A 64 -2.01 -2.38 7.28
CA ILE A 64 -3.30 -2.97 7.54
C ILE A 64 -3.41 -3.07 9.06
N ASP A 65 -4.46 -2.46 9.60
CA ASP A 65 -4.71 -2.50 11.04
C ASP A 65 -5.37 -3.83 11.37
N ALA A 66 -4.57 -4.87 11.51
CA ALA A 66 -5.06 -6.16 11.92
C ALA A 66 -5.38 -6.13 13.42
N ALA A 67 -6.38 -6.88 13.84
CA ALA A 67 -6.71 -6.98 15.25
C ALA A 67 -5.47 -7.42 16.05
N ALA A 68 -5.36 -6.91 17.27
CA ALA A 68 -4.23 -7.23 18.14
C ALA A 68 -4.07 -8.75 18.26
N GLY A 69 -2.85 -9.23 18.11
CA GLY A 69 -2.54 -10.64 18.18
C GLY A 69 -2.33 -11.33 16.83
N PHE A 70 -2.69 -10.68 15.75
CA PHE A 70 -2.31 -11.18 14.42
C PHE A 70 -0.90 -10.70 14.13
N GLY A 71 0.02 -11.46 13.90
CA GLY A 71 1.34 -11.02 13.48
C GLY A 71 1.30 -10.39 12.09
N SER A 72 2.35 -10.52 11.34
CA SER A 72 2.34 -10.08 9.95
C SER A 72 1.44 -11.01 9.14
N LEU A 73 0.58 -10.43 8.30
CA LEU A 73 -0.20 -11.19 7.34
C LEU A 73 0.71 -11.60 6.19
N ASN A 74 0.44 -12.75 5.57
CA ASN A 74 1.17 -13.07 4.37
C ASN A 74 0.71 -12.15 3.22
N VAL A 75 1.50 -12.11 2.15
CA VAL A 75 1.25 -11.17 1.04
C VAL A 75 -0.15 -11.34 0.45
N SER A 76 -0.61 -12.58 0.27
CA SER A 76 -1.92 -12.81 -0.34
C SER A 76 -3.06 -12.30 0.54
N ASN A 77 -2.99 -12.57 1.84
CA ASN A 77 -4.01 -12.11 2.77
C ASN A 77 -3.99 -10.59 2.91
N ALA A 78 -2.79 -10.01 2.97
CA ALA A 78 -2.63 -8.56 3.05
C ALA A 78 -3.23 -7.88 1.81
N ALA A 79 -2.99 -8.44 0.63
CA ALA A 79 -3.54 -7.89 -0.61
C ALA A 79 -5.07 -7.94 -0.60
N ALA A 80 -5.66 -9.06 -0.17
CA ALA A 80 -7.11 -9.19 -0.13
C ALA A 80 -7.75 -8.16 0.80
N VAL A 81 -7.18 -7.98 1.99
CA VAL A 81 -7.69 -7.00 2.95
C VAL A 81 -7.54 -5.58 2.40
N ALA A 82 -6.38 -5.28 1.81
CA ALA A 82 -6.13 -3.95 1.26
C ALA A 82 -7.07 -3.62 0.11
N LEU A 83 -7.31 -4.58 -0.79
CA LEU A 83 -8.22 -4.38 -1.92
C LEU A 83 -9.64 -4.13 -1.43
N TYR A 84 -10.06 -4.83 -0.39
CA TYR A 84 -11.37 -4.58 0.22
C TYR A 84 -11.45 -3.17 0.80
N ALA A 85 -10.39 -2.73 1.49
CA ALA A 85 -10.38 -1.43 2.15
C ALA A 85 -10.43 -0.26 1.15
N VAL A 86 -9.81 -0.41 -0.03
CA VAL A 86 -9.75 0.67 -1.03
C VAL A 86 -10.89 0.66 -2.03
N LYS A 87 -11.78 -0.32 -1.96
CA LYS A 87 -12.91 -0.35 -2.90
C LYS A 87 -13.79 0.89 -2.72
N PRO A 88 -14.39 1.40 -3.81
CA PRO A 88 -15.27 2.56 -3.74
C PRO A 88 -16.49 2.33 -2.84
#